data_5bcb2325374e47d2c765f765108b5d52
#
_entry.id   5bcb2325374e47d2c765f765108b5d52
#
_cell.length_a   1.000
_cell.length_b   1.000
_cell.length_c   1.000
_cell.angle_alpha   90.00
_cell.angle_beta   90.00
_cell.angle_gamma   90.00
#
_symmetry.space_group_name_H-M   'P 1'
#
loop_
_entity.id
_entity.type
_entity.pdbx_description
1 polymer ?
#
loop_
_entity_poly.entity_id
_entity_poly.type
_entity_poly.pdbx_seq_one_letter_code
_entity_poly.pdbx_strand_id
1 'polypeptide(L)'
;MKSVKLTIFISLLAIAMIPVSCTRQEKVKPTKNVILMVPDGVSTSVLSLVRWYNQQKSPQNVTATLATDPYLCGMVRQSCSDSPVPASPAAMTSFMTGYKVQGSNMSVYPSKNEGQDLVNVNADSTWQPLATVMEAAKILGHKSTGLGVTVTATHATPGATTAHTVSRSEHHDIIRQMASNRVDVIFGGGVDYVDEDVKSILEDNGITYIEKDVPAFRAAGKAPVWALFAGEDMAFDLDRDTLAEPSLCEMTEKALSLLSKDKNGFFLMVEGSKVDYAAHSNDPMGIISEY
;
A
#
# COMPACT_ATOMS: atom_id res chain seq x y z
N MET A 1 -71.74 3.90 -21.38
CA MET A 1 -70.76 2.88 -21.74
C MET A 1 -69.59 3.36 -22.66
N LYS A 2 -69.78 4.42 -23.45
CA LYS A 2 -68.68 4.92 -24.35
C LYS A 2 -67.58 5.74 -23.65
N SER A 3 -67.89 6.41 -22.51
CA SER A 3 -66.92 7.27 -21.80
C SER A 3 -65.91 6.46 -20.99
N VAL A 4 -66.28 5.33 -20.40
CA VAL A 4 -65.36 4.46 -19.61
C VAL A 4 -64.30 3.78 -20.47
N LYS A 5 -64.64 3.39 -21.70
CA LYS A 5 -63.68 2.75 -22.62
C LYS A 5 -62.61 3.72 -23.12
N LEU A 6 -62.95 5.01 -23.27
CA LEU A 6 -62.00 6.04 -23.71
C LEU A 6 -61.01 6.41 -22.60
N THR A 7 -61.47 6.45 -21.35
CA THR A 7 -60.63 6.78 -20.19
C THR A 7 -59.57 5.63 -19.93
N ILE A 8 -59.98 4.38 -20.10
CA ILE A 8 -59.08 3.23 -19.96
C ILE A 8 -58.04 3.21 -21.08
N PHE A 9 -58.40 3.60 -22.31
CA PHE A 9 -57.47 3.64 -23.43
C PHE A 9 -56.40 4.76 -23.29
N ILE A 10 -56.82 5.94 -22.76
CA ILE A 10 -55.91 7.04 -22.48
C ILE A 10 -54.96 6.69 -21.31
N SER A 11 -55.44 5.99 -20.28
CA SER A 11 -54.60 5.53 -19.16
C SER A 11 -53.59 4.47 -19.58
N LEU A 12 -53.96 3.56 -20.50
CA LEU A 12 -53.02 2.57 -21.06
C LEU A 12 -51.99 3.20 -22.01
N LEU A 13 -52.34 4.25 -22.73
CA LEU A 13 -51.39 4.96 -23.59
C LEU A 13 -50.39 5.82 -22.79
N ALA A 14 -50.84 6.36 -21.63
CA ALA A 14 -49.94 7.12 -20.74
C ALA A 14 -48.89 6.25 -20.03
N ILE A 15 -49.22 4.99 -19.76
CA ILE A 15 -48.24 4.00 -19.17
C ILE A 15 -47.21 3.56 -20.20
N ALA A 16 -47.52 3.57 -21.50
CA ALA A 16 -46.62 3.21 -22.57
C ALA A 16 -45.57 4.28 -22.90
N MET A 17 -45.66 5.49 -22.34
CA MET A 17 -44.72 6.59 -22.55
C MET A 17 -43.82 6.90 -21.35
N ILE A 18 -43.66 5.97 -20.40
CA ILE A 18 -42.61 6.12 -19.43
C ILE A 18 -41.30 5.84 -20.18
N PRO A 19 -40.44 6.84 -20.42
CA PRO A 19 -39.14 6.55 -20.99
C PRO A 19 -38.41 5.66 -19.98
N VAL A 20 -38.25 4.39 -20.30
CA VAL A 20 -37.26 3.56 -19.63
C VAL A 20 -35.94 4.22 -19.95
N SER A 21 -35.53 5.15 -19.10
CA SER A 21 -34.18 5.69 -19.12
C SER A 21 -33.25 4.52 -18.77
N CYS A 22 -32.92 3.72 -19.78
CA CYS A 22 -31.77 2.84 -19.73
C CYS A 22 -30.56 3.76 -19.62
N THR A 23 -30.22 4.16 -18.40
CA THR A 23 -28.90 4.67 -18.13
C THR A 23 -27.95 3.53 -18.51
N ARG A 24 -27.39 3.67 -19.71
CA ARG A 24 -26.30 2.81 -20.16
C ARG A 24 -25.21 2.98 -19.12
N GLN A 25 -25.14 2.07 -18.16
CA GLN A 25 -23.99 2.03 -17.25
C GLN A 25 -22.78 1.91 -18.16
N GLU A 26 -22.03 3.00 -18.29
CA GLU A 26 -20.72 2.92 -18.91
C GLU A 26 -19.96 1.83 -18.14
N LYS A 27 -19.57 0.78 -18.85
CA LYS A 27 -18.71 -0.26 -18.26
C LYS A 27 -17.41 0.43 -17.89
N VAL A 28 -17.27 0.77 -16.63
CA VAL A 28 -16.02 1.29 -16.09
C VAL A 28 -14.94 0.26 -16.42
N LYS A 29 -13.95 0.67 -17.20
CA LYS A 29 -12.83 -0.22 -17.51
C LYS A 29 -12.11 -0.53 -16.20
N PRO A 30 -11.83 -1.79 -15.90
CA PRO A 30 -11.07 -2.14 -14.71
C PRO A 30 -9.73 -1.40 -14.69
N THR A 31 -9.35 -0.86 -13.54
CA THR A 31 -8.03 -0.22 -13.37
C THR A 31 -6.93 -1.25 -13.63
N LYS A 32 -6.06 -0.94 -14.58
CA LYS A 32 -5.00 -1.87 -14.99
C LYS A 32 -3.84 -1.87 -14.01
N ASN A 33 -3.34 -0.69 -13.65
CA ASN A 33 -2.19 -0.53 -12.77
C ASN A 33 -2.59 0.32 -11.57
N VAL A 34 -2.11 -0.06 -10.39
CA VAL A 34 -2.28 0.71 -9.15
C VAL A 34 -0.92 0.91 -8.52
N ILE A 35 -0.61 2.14 -8.16
CA ILE A 35 0.57 2.49 -7.37
C ILE A 35 0.05 3.19 -6.13
N LEU A 36 0.32 2.62 -4.97
CA LEU A 36 0.03 3.21 -3.68
C LEU A 36 1.33 3.75 -3.10
N MET A 37 1.45 5.07 -2.98
CA MET A 37 2.61 5.70 -2.35
C MET A 37 2.22 6.16 -0.94
N VAL A 38 2.99 5.73 0.05
CA VAL A 38 2.72 5.96 1.46
C VAL A 38 3.96 6.58 2.11
N PRO A 39 3.98 7.87 2.40
CA PRO A 39 4.96 8.42 3.31
C PRO A 39 4.46 8.17 4.74
N ASP A 40 5.16 7.33 5.51
CA ASP A 40 4.76 6.99 6.88
C ASP A 40 5.02 8.18 7.83
N GLY A 41 4.17 8.35 8.83
CA GLY A 41 4.29 9.42 9.83
C GLY A 41 4.04 10.85 9.31
N VAL A 42 3.58 11.02 8.07
CA VAL A 42 3.40 12.36 7.48
C VAL A 42 2.14 13.03 8.00
N SER A 43 2.35 14.08 8.78
CA SER A 43 1.33 15.02 9.26
C SER A 43 1.34 16.32 8.46
N THR A 44 0.36 17.19 8.70
CA THR A 44 0.35 18.55 8.14
C THR A 44 1.57 19.37 8.55
N SER A 45 2.17 19.08 9.71
CA SER A 45 3.39 19.73 10.19
C SER A 45 4.60 19.33 9.36
N VAL A 46 4.72 18.06 8.97
CA VAL A 46 5.77 17.56 8.06
C VAL A 46 5.69 18.29 6.73
N LEU A 47 4.50 18.36 6.12
CA LEU A 47 4.30 19.07 4.87
C LEU A 47 4.71 20.56 4.97
N SER A 48 4.39 21.20 6.10
CA SER A 48 4.75 22.60 6.33
C SER A 48 6.26 22.79 6.46
N LEU A 49 6.94 21.87 7.17
CA LEU A 49 8.39 21.89 7.32
C LEU A 49 9.10 21.81 5.96
N VAL A 50 8.69 20.85 5.12
CA VAL A 50 9.27 20.67 3.78
C VAL A 50 9.00 21.87 2.89
N ARG A 51 7.81 22.51 2.98
CA ARG A 51 7.51 23.75 2.26
C ARG A 51 8.43 24.90 2.67
N TRP A 52 8.64 25.09 3.97
CA TRP A 52 9.54 26.12 4.45
C TRP A 52 10.98 25.89 3.98
N TYR A 53 11.45 24.64 4.00
CA TYR A 53 12.76 24.30 3.47
C TYR A 53 12.87 24.62 1.97
N ASN A 54 11.90 24.21 1.17
CA ASN A 54 11.87 24.51 -0.27
C ASN A 54 11.83 26.01 -0.55
N GLN A 55 11.10 26.78 0.26
CA GLN A 55 11.08 28.24 0.15
C GLN A 55 12.45 28.85 0.49
N GLN A 56 13.13 28.35 1.52
CA GLN A 56 14.48 28.82 1.86
C GLN A 56 15.51 28.52 0.76
N LYS A 57 15.40 27.35 0.12
CA LYS A 57 16.25 26.99 -1.03
C LYS A 57 15.97 27.83 -2.28
N SER A 58 14.75 28.28 -2.45
CA SER A 58 14.29 29.05 -3.60
C SER A 58 13.36 30.18 -3.15
N PRO A 59 13.92 31.29 -2.61
CA PRO A 59 13.11 32.38 -2.02
C PRO A 59 12.10 33.01 -2.99
N GLN A 60 12.35 32.96 -4.31
CA GLN A 60 11.43 33.42 -5.34
C GLN A 60 10.20 32.48 -5.49
N ASN A 61 10.26 31.27 -5.02
CA ASN A 61 9.13 30.33 -5.00
C ASN A 61 8.29 30.51 -3.74
N VAL A 62 7.49 31.58 -3.72
CA VAL A 62 6.69 31.97 -2.54
C VAL A 62 5.69 30.89 -2.12
N THR A 63 5.18 30.10 -3.07
CA THR A 63 4.19 29.05 -2.79
C THR A 63 4.81 27.79 -2.25
N ALA A 64 6.09 27.55 -2.50
CA ALA A 64 6.81 26.33 -2.11
C ALA A 64 5.99 25.06 -2.37
N THR A 65 5.45 24.97 -3.60
CA THR A 65 4.55 23.89 -4.02
C THR A 65 5.24 22.54 -3.95
N LEU A 66 4.61 21.54 -3.35
CA LEU A 66 5.04 20.15 -3.35
C LEU A 66 4.55 19.43 -4.60
N ALA A 67 5.25 18.37 -5.02
CA ALA A 67 4.86 17.57 -6.18
C ALA A 67 3.46 16.93 -6.03
N THR A 68 3.02 16.71 -4.80
CA THR A 68 1.72 16.13 -4.47
C THR A 68 0.56 17.13 -4.50
N ASP A 69 0.81 18.43 -4.40
CA ASP A 69 -0.24 19.45 -4.29
C ASP A 69 -1.26 19.47 -5.44
N PRO A 70 -0.86 19.31 -6.72
CA PRO A 70 -1.82 19.29 -7.82
C PRO A 70 -2.80 18.12 -7.77
N TYR A 71 -2.50 17.10 -6.98
CA TYR A 71 -3.29 15.86 -6.86
C TYR A 71 -4.08 15.79 -5.56
N LEU A 72 -4.00 16.81 -4.69
CA LEU A 72 -4.71 16.82 -3.42
C LEU A 72 -6.22 16.85 -3.65
N CYS A 73 -6.91 15.78 -3.28
CA CYS A 73 -8.36 15.63 -3.44
C CYS A 73 -9.09 15.36 -2.12
N GLY A 74 -8.39 15.23 -1.01
CA GLY A 74 -9.00 14.97 0.29
C GLY A 74 -7.99 14.71 1.40
N MET A 75 -8.52 14.36 2.56
CA MET A 75 -7.76 13.99 3.75
C MET A 75 -8.30 12.68 4.31
N VAL A 76 -7.43 11.89 4.91
CA VAL A 76 -7.80 10.64 5.59
C VAL A 76 -7.66 10.82 7.10
N ARG A 77 -8.71 10.48 7.85
CA ARG A 77 -8.67 10.40 9.31
C ARG A 77 -8.42 8.96 9.73
N GLN A 78 -7.28 8.71 10.32
CA GLN A 78 -6.87 7.39 10.79
C GLN A 78 -7.09 7.22 12.29
N SER A 79 -7.41 5.99 12.70
CA SER A 79 -7.42 5.52 14.10
C SER A 79 -7.33 4.00 14.12
N CYS A 80 -6.85 3.42 15.22
CA CYS A 80 -7.00 1.99 15.48
C CYS A 80 -8.41 1.68 16.04
N SER A 81 -8.76 0.40 16.18
CA SER A 81 -10.00 -0.01 16.87
C SER A 81 -9.92 0.18 18.40
N ASP A 82 -8.72 0.26 18.93
CA ASP A 82 -8.41 0.36 20.36
C ASP A 82 -7.73 1.69 20.75
N SER A 83 -7.46 2.58 19.78
CA SER A 83 -6.78 3.85 20.03
C SER A 83 -7.18 4.93 19.01
N PRO A 84 -7.37 6.19 19.46
CA PRO A 84 -7.55 7.32 18.55
C PRO A 84 -6.28 7.68 17.76
N VAL A 85 -5.11 7.23 18.22
CA VAL A 85 -3.82 7.43 17.54
C VAL A 85 -3.52 6.17 16.76
N PRO A 86 -3.35 6.26 15.43
CA PRO A 86 -3.08 5.09 14.61
C PRO A 86 -1.65 4.59 14.83
N ALA A 87 -1.47 3.28 14.66
CA ALA A 87 -0.16 2.66 14.47
C ALA A 87 -0.08 2.14 13.02
N SER A 88 1.13 2.10 12.45
CA SER A 88 1.34 1.76 11.03
C SER A 88 0.67 0.45 10.60
N PRO A 89 0.70 -0.66 11.40
CA PRO A 89 0.05 -1.91 10.99
C PRO A 89 -1.45 -1.76 10.83
N ALA A 90 -2.11 -1.16 11.83
CA ALA A 90 -3.56 -0.97 11.82
C ALA A 90 -4.01 0.04 10.76
N ALA A 91 -3.21 1.10 10.53
CA ALA A 91 -3.48 2.07 9.48
C ALA A 91 -3.41 1.41 8.09
N MET A 92 -2.33 0.68 7.79
CA MET A 92 -2.21 -0.02 6.50
C MET A 92 -3.25 -1.13 6.36
N THR A 93 -3.56 -1.88 7.41
CA THR A 93 -4.67 -2.84 7.39
C THR A 93 -5.97 -2.17 6.97
N SER A 94 -6.27 -0.97 7.47
CA SER A 94 -7.48 -0.24 7.09
C SER A 94 -7.49 0.13 5.61
N PHE A 95 -6.35 0.54 5.03
CA PHE A 95 -6.23 0.79 3.59
C PHE A 95 -6.39 -0.48 2.75
N MET A 96 -5.84 -1.59 3.22
CA MET A 96 -5.81 -2.84 2.46
C MET A 96 -7.09 -3.65 2.56
N THR A 97 -7.86 -3.51 3.65
CA THR A 97 -8.99 -4.42 3.95
C THR A 97 -10.31 -3.71 4.20
N GLY A 98 -10.29 -2.40 4.48
CA GLY A 98 -11.46 -1.63 4.93
C GLY A 98 -11.83 -1.84 6.40
N TYR A 99 -11.07 -2.63 7.17
CA TYR A 99 -11.30 -2.88 8.58
C TYR A 99 -10.31 -2.13 9.47
N LYS A 100 -10.80 -1.54 10.56
CA LYS A 100 -9.97 -1.04 11.65
C LYS A 100 -9.67 -2.18 12.62
N VAL A 101 -8.40 -2.32 12.96
CA VAL A 101 -7.91 -3.37 13.86
C VAL A 101 -7.12 -2.78 15.02
N GLN A 102 -6.73 -3.60 16.02
CA GLN A 102 -5.87 -3.18 17.11
C GLN A 102 -4.48 -2.75 16.59
N GLY A 103 -3.80 -1.88 17.32
CA GLY A 103 -2.60 -1.18 16.87
C GLY A 103 -1.45 -2.05 16.37
N SER A 104 -1.31 -3.30 16.87
CA SER A 104 -0.25 -4.22 16.46
C SER A 104 -0.64 -5.20 15.35
N ASN A 105 -1.93 -5.28 15.02
CA ASN A 105 -2.45 -6.31 14.12
C ASN A 105 -2.23 -5.95 12.65
N MET A 106 -1.93 -6.96 11.86
CA MET A 106 -1.75 -6.90 10.41
C MET A 106 -2.79 -7.79 9.73
N SER A 107 -3.70 -7.19 9.00
CA SER A 107 -4.67 -7.83 8.11
C SER A 107 -5.35 -9.09 8.69
N VAL A 108 -5.70 -9.03 9.97
CA VAL A 108 -6.54 -10.00 10.67
C VAL A 108 -7.78 -9.32 11.24
N TYR A 109 -8.87 -10.07 11.42
CA TYR A 109 -10.07 -9.56 12.06
C TYR A 109 -9.79 -9.11 13.50
N PRO A 110 -10.32 -7.96 13.94
CA PRO A 110 -10.12 -7.48 15.29
C PRO A 110 -10.80 -8.38 16.34
N SER A 111 -10.25 -8.42 17.56
CA SER A 111 -10.87 -9.13 18.70
C SER A 111 -12.07 -8.39 19.27
N LYS A 112 -12.08 -7.05 19.11
CA LYS A 112 -13.17 -6.18 19.54
C LYS A 112 -13.47 -5.18 18.45
N ASN A 113 -14.73 -4.93 18.23
CA ASN A 113 -15.21 -4.00 17.23
C ASN A 113 -16.31 -3.14 17.86
N GLU A 114 -15.94 -2.39 18.90
CA GLU A 114 -16.81 -1.49 19.65
C GLU A 114 -16.54 -0.05 19.23
N GLY A 115 -17.48 0.57 18.54
CA GLY A 115 -17.37 1.98 18.12
C GLY A 115 -18.25 2.31 16.94
N GLN A 116 -18.61 3.56 16.79
CA GLN A 116 -19.56 4.02 15.74
C GLN A 116 -18.97 3.94 14.32
N ASP A 117 -17.65 3.99 14.22
CA ASP A 117 -16.94 3.98 12.94
C ASP A 117 -16.41 2.57 12.57
N LEU A 118 -16.83 1.53 13.28
CA LEU A 118 -16.29 0.19 13.12
C LEU A 118 -17.29 -0.72 12.42
N VAL A 119 -16.77 -1.58 11.55
CA VAL A 119 -17.56 -2.65 10.91
C VAL A 119 -17.76 -3.78 11.91
N ASN A 120 -18.99 -4.23 12.07
CA ASN A 120 -19.28 -5.36 12.96
C ASN A 120 -18.61 -6.62 12.45
N VAL A 121 -17.89 -7.30 13.34
CA VAL A 121 -17.21 -8.56 13.09
C VAL A 121 -17.81 -9.64 13.96
N ASN A 122 -18.04 -10.83 13.40
CA ASN A 122 -18.45 -11.97 14.19
C ASN A 122 -17.31 -12.36 15.13
N ALA A 123 -17.60 -12.59 16.41
CA ALA A 123 -16.60 -13.00 17.40
C ALA A 123 -15.85 -14.29 16.99
N ASP A 124 -16.52 -15.21 16.27
CA ASP A 124 -15.92 -16.43 15.76
C ASP A 124 -14.88 -16.18 14.66
N SER A 125 -14.84 -14.98 14.08
CA SER A 125 -13.87 -14.58 13.06
C SER A 125 -12.63 -13.89 13.64
N THR A 126 -12.57 -13.68 14.95
CA THR A 126 -11.44 -13.03 15.62
C THR A 126 -10.11 -13.68 15.18
N TRP A 127 -9.15 -12.84 14.80
CA TRP A 127 -7.81 -13.22 14.33
C TRP A 127 -7.74 -14.00 13.02
N GLN A 128 -8.86 -14.27 12.36
CA GLN A 128 -8.82 -14.86 11.02
C GLN A 128 -8.25 -13.84 10.01
N PRO A 129 -7.55 -14.32 8.96
CA PRO A 129 -7.03 -13.44 7.90
C PRO A 129 -8.13 -12.61 7.23
N LEU A 130 -7.82 -11.35 6.97
CA LEU A 130 -8.60 -10.43 6.14
C LEU A 130 -7.95 -10.35 4.76
N ALA A 131 -8.64 -10.72 3.71
CA ALA A 131 -8.11 -10.58 2.35
C ALA A 131 -7.78 -9.11 2.05
N THR A 132 -6.57 -8.88 1.56
CA THR A 132 -6.09 -7.54 1.21
C THR A 132 -6.37 -7.19 -0.24
N VAL A 133 -6.36 -5.90 -0.56
CA VAL A 133 -6.48 -5.43 -1.96
C VAL A 133 -5.33 -5.94 -2.82
N MET A 134 -4.11 -6.09 -2.26
CA MET A 134 -2.97 -6.64 -2.99
C MET A 134 -3.18 -8.12 -3.33
N GLU A 135 -3.66 -8.91 -2.37
CA GLU A 135 -4.01 -10.32 -2.62
C GLU A 135 -5.15 -10.46 -3.64
N ALA A 136 -6.18 -9.63 -3.52
CA ALA A 136 -7.26 -9.59 -4.50
C ALA A 136 -6.75 -9.21 -5.90
N ALA A 137 -5.83 -8.24 -6.00
CA ALA A 137 -5.21 -7.87 -7.27
C ALA A 137 -4.45 -9.05 -7.89
N LYS A 138 -3.73 -9.83 -7.07
CA LYS A 138 -3.00 -11.01 -7.54
C LYS A 138 -3.93 -12.17 -7.88
N ILE A 139 -4.83 -12.56 -6.98
CA ILE A 139 -5.64 -13.78 -7.11
C ILE A 139 -6.78 -13.57 -8.13
N LEU A 140 -7.54 -12.47 -8.00
CA LEU A 140 -8.70 -12.20 -8.84
C LEU A 140 -8.34 -11.42 -10.10
N GLY A 141 -7.39 -10.50 -9.98
CA GLY A 141 -6.96 -9.65 -11.08
C GLY A 141 -5.83 -10.24 -11.92
N HIS A 142 -5.22 -11.33 -11.48
CA HIS A 142 -4.04 -11.95 -12.10
C HIS A 142 -2.92 -10.94 -12.38
N LYS A 143 -2.76 -9.97 -11.47
CA LYS A 143 -1.79 -8.88 -11.58
C LYS A 143 -0.48 -9.25 -10.90
N SER A 144 0.62 -8.70 -11.41
CA SER A 144 1.87 -8.70 -10.68
C SER A 144 1.79 -7.76 -9.47
N THR A 145 2.52 -8.09 -8.40
CA THR A 145 2.50 -7.35 -7.15
C THR A 145 3.90 -6.96 -6.70
N GLY A 146 4.05 -5.81 -6.06
CA GLY A 146 5.35 -5.36 -5.60
C GLY A 146 5.32 -4.44 -4.39
N LEU A 147 6.44 -4.44 -3.67
CA LEU A 147 6.75 -3.59 -2.52
C LEU A 147 8.11 -2.92 -2.74
N GLY A 148 8.22 -1.64 -2.42
CA GLY A 148 9.47 -0.90 -2.36
C GLY A 148 9.50 -0.04 -1.11
N VAL A 149 10.45 -0.29 -0.20
CA VAL A 149 10.48 0.33 1.14
C VAL A 149 11.91 0.67 1.57
N THR A 150 12.08 1.60 2.49
CA THR A 150 13.39 1.96 3.05
C THR A 150 13.65 1.36 4.44
N VAL A 151 12.73 0.53 4.92
CA VAL A 151 12.86 -0.28 6.15
C VAL A 151 12.91 -1.76 5.80
N THR A 152 12.92 -2.62 6.81
CA THR A 152 12.77 -4.06 6.58
C THR A 152 11.45 -4.36 5.83
N ALA A 153 11.52 -5.25 4.86
CA ALA A 153 10.35 -5.66 4.08
C ALA A 153 9.21 -6.24 4.95
N THR A 154 9.53 -6.70 6.14
CA THR A 154 8.58 -7.20 7.13
C THR A 154 8.04 -6.14 8.08
N HIS A 155 8.44 -4.86 7.91
CA HIS A 155 7.91 -3.78 8.72
C HIS A 155 6.39 -3.68 8.60
N ALA A 156 5.79 -2.95 9.51
CA ALA A 156 4.34 -2.92 9.71
C ALA A 156 3.55 -2.56 8.45
N THR A 157 3.98 -1.55 7.72
CA THR A 157 3.29 -1.07 6.53
C THR A 157 3.38 -2.06 5.36
N PRO A 158 4.57 -2.51 4.92
CA PRO A 158 4.64 -3.53 3.88
C PRO A 158 4.05 -4.87 4.34
N GLY A 159 4.27 -5.27 5.61
CA GLY A 159 3.73 -6.51 6.16
C GLY A 159 2.21 -6.60 6.06
N ALA A 160 1.51 -5.54 6.45
CA ALA A 160 0.05 -5.53 6.42
C ALA A 160 -0.56 -5.55 5.02
N THR A 161 0.24 -5.43 3.95
CA THR A 161 -0.28 -5.54 2.57
C THR A 161 -0.53 -6.98 2.14
N THR A 162 0.13 -7.96 2.75
CA THR A 162 0.10 -9.36 2.28
C THR A 162 0.37 -10.41 3.36
N ALA A 163 0.54 -10.01 4.61
CA ALA A 163 0.70 -10.93 5.73
C ALA A 163 -0.38 -10.72 6.79
N HIS A 164 -0.69 -11.77 7.52
CA HIS A 164 -1.77 -11.85 8.50
C HIS A 164 -1.22 -12.31 9.84
N THR A 165 -1.09 -11.39 10.80
CA THR A 165 -0.60 -11.69 12.13
C THR A 165 -1.18 -10.73 13.17
N VAL A 166 -1.25 -11.18 14.41
CA VAL A 166 -1.68 -10.36 15.55
C VAL A 166 -0.54 -9.48 16.09
N SER A 167 0.68 -9.68 15.64
CA SER A 167 1.86 -8.95 16.11
C SER A 167 2.78 -8.54 14.97
N ARG A 168 3.06 -7.24 14.88
CA ARG A 168 4.02 -6.69 13.91
C ARG A 168 5.46 -7.16 14.11
N SER A 169 5.77 -7.78 15.26
CA SER A 169 7.12 -8.25 15.59
C SER A 169 7.42 -9.66 15.10
N GLU A 170 6.46 -10.33 14.46
CA GLU A 170 6.61 -11.69 13.93
C GLU A 170 7.28 -11.69 12.54
N HIS A 171 8.48 -11.11 12.46
CA HIS A 171 9.16 -10.85 11.19
C HIS A 171 9.40 -12.11 10.36
N HIS A 172 9.81 -13.23 10.98
CA HIS A 172 10.00 -14.50 10.26
C HIS A 172 8.71 -15.08 9.71
N ASP A 173 7.60 -14.94 10.43
CA ASP A 173 6.30 -15.38 9.94
C ASP A 173 5.80 -14.48 8.80
N ILE A 174 5.99 -13.17 8.93
CA ILE A 174 5.60 -12.18 7.92
C ILE A 174 6.34 -12.44 6.59
N ILE A 175 7.68 -12.59 6.61
CA ILE A 175 8.47 -12.79 5.37
C ILE A 175 8.11 -14.13 4.70
N ARG A 176 7.86 -15.16 5.50
CA ARG A 176 7.43 -16.48 5.03
C ARG A 176 6.06 -16.41 4.35
N GLN A 177 5.11 -15.65 4.91
CA GLN A 177 3.81 -15.42 4.29
C GLN A 177 3.96 -14.65 2.97
N MET A 178 4.79 -13.62 2.92
CA MET A 178 5.09 -12.86 1.68
C MET A 178 5.63 -13.77 0.58
N ALA A 179 6.56 -14.66 0.93
CA ALA A 179 7.13 -15.63 -0.01
C ALA A 179 6.07 -16.65 -0.50
N SER A 180 5.25 -17.16 0.42
CA SER A 180 4.17 -18.10 0.12
C SER A 180 3.07 -17.47 -0.72
N ASN A 181 2.75 -16.20 -0.48
CA ASN A 181 1.79 -15.39 -1.26
C ASN A 181 2.36 -14.93 -2.61
N ARG A 182 3.64 -15.25 -2.89
CA ARG A 182 4.32 -15.02 -4.17
C ARG A 182 4.29 -13.54 -4.57
N VAL A 183 4.66 -12.63 -3.66
CA VAL A 183 4.88 -11.23 -4.04
C VAL A 183 5.98 -11.17 -5.09
N ASP A 184 5.70 -10.58 -6.26
CA ASP A 184 6.60 -10.70 -7.41
C ASP A 184 7.85 -9.84 -7.28
N VAL A 185 7.75 -8.69 -6.62
CA VAL A 185 8.87 -7.77 -6.42
C VAL A 185 8.89 -7.29 -4.98
N ILE A 186 10.01 -7.48 -4.27
CA ILE A 186 10.27 -6.84 -2.98
C ILE A 186 11.66 -6.21 -3.01
N PHE A 187 11.72 -4.91 -2.71
CA PHE A 187 12.96 -4.15 -2.58
C PHE A 187 12.96 -3.41 -1.25
N GLY A 188 14.02 -3.55 -0.45
CA GLY A 188 14.14 -2.93 0.87
C GLY A 188 15.25 -3.52 1.73
N GLY A 189 15.09 -3.46 3.06
CA GLY A 189 15.91 -4.15 4.04
C GLY A 189 15.29 -5.49 4.47
N GLY A 190 15.88 -6.16 5.47
CA GLY A 190 15.33 -7.36 6.10
C GLY A 190 15.99 -8.67 5.74
N VAL A 191 17.25 -8.65 5.30
CA VAL A 191 18.05 -9.86 5.01
C VAL A 191 18.09 -10.81 6.21
N ASP A 192 18.13 -10.28 7.43
CA ASP A 192 18.29 -11.07 8.66
C ASP A 192 17.05 -11.96 8.95
N TYR A 193 15.93 -11.72 8.28
CA TYR A 193 14.70 -12.52 8.42
C TYR A 193 14.52 -13.56 7.32
N VAL A 194 15.42 -13.59 6.31
CA VAL A 194 15.37 -14.55 5.21
C VAL A 194 16.25 -15.76 5.57
N ASP A 195 15.65 -16.71 6.27
CA ASP A 195 16.28 -17.98 6.62
C ASP A 195 16.25 -18.99 5.45
N GLU A 196 16.81 -20.18 5.65
CA GLU A 196 16.88 -21.22 4.61
C GLU A 196 15.49 -21.73 4.21
N ASP A 197 14.52 -21.75 5.12
CA ASP A 197 13.14 -22.12 4.80
C ASP A 197 12.53 -21.10 3.84
N VAL A 198 12.70 -19.80 4.10
CA VAL A 198 12.23 -18.74 3.21
C VAL A 198 12.93 -18.81 1.85
N LYS A 199 14.26 -19.03 1.82
CA LYS A 199 15.00 -19.20 0.56
C LYS A 199 14.45 -20.37 -0.27
N SER A 200 14.15 -21.49 0.38
CA SER A 200 13.54 -22.65 -0.28
C SER A 200 12.17 -22.29 -0.89
N ILE A 201 11.32 -21.55 -0.15
CA ILE A 201 10.01 -21.10 -0.67
C ILE A 201 10.19 -20.16 -1.87
N LEU A 202 11.18 -19.26 -1.83
CA LEU A 202 11.47 -18.36 -2.95
C LEU A 202 11.93 -19.14 -4.19
N GLU A 203 12.81 -20.13 -4.03
CA GLU A 203 13.29 -21.00 -5.10
C GLU A 203 12.14 -21.81 -5.72
N ASP A 204 11.31 -22.46 -4.89
CA ASP A 204 10.15 -23.25 -5.33
C ASP A 204 9.14 -22.39 -6.11
N ASN A 205 9.03 -21.11 -5.76
CA ASN A 205 8.18 -20.15 -6.43
C ASN A 205 8.84 -19.46 -7.65
N GLY A 206 10.10 -19.81 -7.95
CA GLY A 206 10.86 -19.23 -9.05
C GLY A 206 11.19 -17.74 -8.85
N ILE A 207 11.29 -17.28 -7.60
CA ILE A 207 11.62 -15.90 -7.23
C ILE A 207 13.15 -15.79 -7.13
N THR A 208 13.74 -14.93 -7.93
CA THR A 208 15.17 -14.63 -7.81
C THR A 208 15.41 -13.82 -6.53
N TYR A 209 16.26 -14.31 -5.64
CA TYR A 209 16.65 -13.59 -4.43
C TYR A 209 18.04 -12.96 -4.62
N ILE A 210 18.14 -11.67 -4.34
CA ILE A 210 19.37 -10.87 -4.41
C ILE A 210 19.64 -10.31 -3.02
N GLU A 211 20.77 -10.70 -2.44
CA GLU A 211 21.16 -10.31 -1.09
C GLU A 211 22.34 -9.35 -1.15
N LYS A 212 22.13 -8.09 -0.72
CA LYS A 212 23.16 -7.03 -0.59
C LYS A 212 24.04 -6.85 -1.85
N ASP A 213 23.45 -7.07 -3.03
CA ASP A 213 24.15 -6.96 -4.32
C ASP A 213 23.45 -5.95 -5.23
N VAL A 214 23.85 -4.68 -5.13
CA VAL A 214 23.31 -3.58 -5.93
C VAL A 214 23.62 -3.75 -7.44
N PRO A 215 24.80 -4.19 -7.87
CA PRO A 215 25.04 -4.53 -9.27
C PRO A 215 24.08 -5.57 -9.83
N ALA A 216 23.82 -6.68 -9.10
CA ALA A 216 22.87 -7.70 -9.52
C ALA A 216 21.44 -7.17 -9.58
N PHE A 217 21.02 -6.36 -8.58
CA PHE A 217 19.74 -5.65 -8.59
C PHE A 217 19.59 -4.75 -9.85
N ARG A 218 20.62 -3.95 -10.16
CA ARG A 218 20.61 -3.09 -11.35
C ARG A 218 20.52 -3.88 -12.64
N ALA A 219 21.15 -5.06 -12.68
CA ALA A 219 21.12 -5.97 -13.83
C ALA A 219 19.81 -6.75 -13.97
N ALA A 220 19.01 -6.89 -12.89
CA ALA A 220 17.78 -7.66 -12.91
C ALA A 220 16.81 -7.16 -13.99
N GLY A 221 16.42 -8.05 -14.94
CA GLY A 221 15.64 -7.71 -16.11
C GLY A 221 14.21 -8.27 -16.13
N LYS A 222 13.84 -9.11 -15.16
CA LYS A 222 12.51 -9.74 -15.10
C LYS A 222 12.06 -9.97 -13.65
N ALA A 223 10.76 -9.97 -13.42
CA ALA A 223 10.13 -10.47 -12.20
C ALA A 223 9.80 -11.99 -12.38
N PRO A 224 9.62 -12.76 -11.29
CA PRO A 224 9.69 -12.29 -9.90
C PRO A 224 11.13 -12.16 -9.40
N VAL A 225 11.37 -11.13 -8.56
CA VAL A 225 12.68 -10.86 -7.97
C VAL A 225 12.54 -10.10 -6.64
N TRP A 226 13.25 -10.56 -5.62
CA TRP A 226 13.43 -9.86 -4.35
C TRP A 226 14.88 -9.40 -4.23
N ALA A 227 15.10 -8.17 -3.81
CA ALA A 227 16.43 -7.63 -3.54
C ALA A 227 16.41 -6.89 -2.20
N LEU A 228 17.13 -7.42 -1.22
CA LEU A 228 17.25 -6.87 0.12
C LEU A 228 18.67 -6.39 0.38
N PHE A 229 18.83 -5.15 0.87
CA PHE A 229 20.12 -4.46 0.88
C PHE A 229 20.73 -4.32 2.29
N ALA A 230 19.91 -4.38 3.34
CA ALA A 230 20.34 -4.24 4.74
C ALA A 230 19.90 -5.45 5.57
N GLY A 231 20.57 -5.70 6.70
CA GLY A 231 20.18 -6.74 7.65
C GLY A 231 18.75 -6.53 8.15
N GLU A 232 18.52 -5.37 8.73
CA GLU A 232 17.20 -4.88 9.12
C GLU A 232 16.80 -3.73 8.19
N ASP A 233 16.76 -2.49 8.70
CA ASP A 233 16.40 -1.31 7.93
C ASP A 233 17.56 -0.78 7.09
N MET A 234 17.25 -0.17 5.95
CA MET A 234 18.22 0.57 5.14
C MET A 234 18.65 1.86 5.85
N ALA A 235 19.75 2.47 5.43
CA ALA A 235 20.19 3.75 5.95
C ALA A 235 19.19 4.89 5.65
N PHE A 236 19.25 5.99 6.42
CA PHE A 236 18.61 7.23 6.00
C PHE A 236 19.21 7.73 4.67
N ASP A 237 18.45 8.41 3.84
CA ASP A 237 18.92 8.80 2.50
C ASP A 237 20.17 9.69 2.55
N LEU A 238 20.28 10.56 3.56
CA LEU A 238 21.48 11.39 3.78
C LEU A 238 22.75 10.58 4.15
N ASP A 239 22.59 9.46 4.82
CA ASP A 239 23.67 8.62 5.33
C ASP A 239 23.95 7.41 4.42
N ARG A 240 23.15 7.24 3.40
CA ARG A 240 23.17 6.08 2.53
C ARG A 240 24.45 6.00 1.68
N ASP A 241 25.13 4.85 1.76
CA ASP A 241 26.17 4.50 0.78
C ASP A 241 25.50 4.06 -0.54
N THR A 242 25.61 4.89 -1.56
CA THR A 242 24.99 4.65 -2.88
C THR A 242 25.53 3.43 -3.63
N LEU A 243 26.66 2.86 -3.17
CA LEU A 243 27.21 1.62 -3.71
C LEU A 243 26.65 0.37 -3.02
N ALA A 244 26.25 0.50 -1.75
CA ALA A 244 25.71 -0.58 -0.93
C ALA A 244 24.17 -0.63 -0.96
N GLU A 245 23.50 0.51 -1.10
CA GLU A 245 22.04 0.61 -1.06
C GLU A 245 21.50 1.54 -2.17
N PRO A 246 20.50 1.11 -2.95
CA PRO A 246 19.81 1.99 -3.90
C PRO A 246 18.89 2.98 -3.17
N SER A 247 18.55 4.10 -3.82
CA SER A 247 17.51 5.00 -3.30
C SER A 247 16.11 4.41 -3.48
N LEU A 248 15.12 4.94 -2.73
CA LEU A 248 13.72 4.57 -2.92
C LEU A 248 13.25 4.90 -4.35
N CYS A 249 13.74 6.00 -4.93
CA CYS A 249 13.48 6.36 -6.32
C CYS A 249 13.98 5.27 -7.28
N GLU A 250 15.25 4.83 -7.12
CA GLU A 250 15.85 3.78 -7.97
C GLU A 250 15.10 2.44 -7.82
N MET A 251 14.72 2.07 -6.59
CA MET A 251 13.92 0.87 -6.33
C MET A 251 12.53 0.96 -6.98
N THR A 252 11.89 2.12 -6.91
CA THR A 252 10.58 2.36 -7.52
C THR A 252 10.65 2.26 -9.04
N GLU A 253 11.62 2.92 -9.68
CA GLU A 253 11.83 2.84 -11.13
C GLU A 253 12.07 1.40 -11.58
N LYS A 254 12.91 0.65 -10.85
CA LYS A 254 13.16 -0.75 -11.13
C LYS A 254 11.89 -1.59 -10.99
N ALA A 255 11.12 -1.43 -9.91
CA ALA A 255 9.86 -2.15 -9.72
C ALA A 255 8.89 -1.87 -10.87
N LEU A 256 8.71 -0.61 -11.26
CA LEU A 256 7.87 -0.22 -12.39
C LEU A 256 8.33 -0.85 -13.69
N SER A 257 9.66 -0.85 -13.95
CA SER A 257 10.23 -1.44 -15.18
C SER A 257 9.98 -2.94 -15.31
N LEU A 258 9.89 -3.63 -14.16
CA LEU A 258 9.65 -5.08 -14.10
C LEU A 258 8.16 -5.40 -14.18
N LEU A 259 7.34 -4.77 -13.32
CA LEU A 259 5.92 -5.06 -13.15
C LEU A 259 5.09 -4.59 -14.36
N SER A 260 5.47 -3.52 -15.04
CA SER A 260 4.75 -3.02 -16.22
C SER A 260 4.74 -3.99 -17.41
N LYS A 261 5.57 -5.02 -17.39
CA LYS A 261 5.60 -6.07 -18.41
C LYS A 261 4.42 -7.04 -18.32
N ASP A 262 3.71 -7.07 -17.18
CA ASP A 262 2.53 -7.90 -17.01
C ASP A 262 1.36 -7.33 -17.82
N LYS A 263 0.74 -8.17 -18.65
CA LYS A 263 -0.40 -7.79 -19.51
C LYS A 263 -1.64 -7.44 -18.70
N ASN A 264 -1.80 -8.06 -17.54
CA ASN A 264 -2.92 -7.84 -16.63
C ASN A 264 -2.73 -6.57 -15.79
N GLY A 265 -1.52 -5.99 -15.79
CA GLY A 265 -1.13 -4.85 -14.97
C GLY A 265 -0.59 -5.28 -13.61
N PHE A 266 -0.46 -4.32 -12.71
CA PHE A 266 0.20 -4.55 -11.42
C PHE A 266 -0.43 -3.75 -10.29
N PHE A 267 -0.12 -4.18 -9.06
CA PHE A 267 -0.28 -3.42 -7.82
C PHE A 267 1.11 -3.24 -7.19
N LEU A 268 1.52 -2.00 -7.00
CA LEU A 268 2.80 -1.64 -6.38
C LEU A 268 2.52 -0.75 -5.17
N MET A 269 3.05 -1.12 -4.00
CA MET A 269 3.13 -0.23 -2.84
C MET A 269 4.56 0.29 -2.69
N VAL A 270 4.70 1.60 -2.51
CA VAL A 270 5.97 2.28 -2.28
C VAL A 270 5.86 3.07 -0.99
N GLU A 271 6.79 2.87 -0.07
CA GLU A 271 6.75 3.54 1.22
C GLU A 271 8.02 4.37 1.47
N GLY A 272 7.83 5.66 1.72
CA GLY A 272 8.83 6.51 2.35
C GLY A 272 8.80 6.27 3.86
N SER A 273 9.39 5.18 4.30
CA SER A 273 9.19 4.64 5.65
C SER A 273 9.88 5.48 6.73
N LYS A 274 11.04 6.05 6.41
CA LYS A 274 11.89 6.68 7.43
C LYS A 274 11.52 8.12 7.76
N VAL A 275 10.55 8.70 7.07
CA VAL A 275 9.93 9.97 7.50
C VAL A 275 9.36 9.84 8.92
N ASP A 276 8.73 8.69 9.21
CA ASP A 276 8.19 8.36 10.53
C ASP A 276 9.30 8.27 11.60
N TYR A 277 10.40 7.60 11.30
CA TYR A 277 11.54 7.47 12.22
C TYR A 277 12.16 8.83 12.55
N ALA A 278 12.34 9.67 11.54
CA ALA A 278 12.84 11.02 11.72
C ALA A 278 11.86 11.87 12.55
N ALA A 279 10.55 11.72 12.31
CA ALA A 279 9.52 12.41 13.09
C ALA A 279 9.49 11.96 14.55
N HIS A 280 9.58 10.66 14.82
CA HIS A 280 9.70 10.11 16.17
C HIS A 280 10.95 10.60 16.91
N SER A 281 12.05 10.79 16.16
CA SER A 281 13.30 11.31 16.70
C SER A 281 13.34 12.85 16.84
N ASN A 282 12.29 13.53 16.38
CA ASN A 282 12.26 14.99 16.25
C ASN A 282 13.45 15.54 15.43
N ASP A 283 13.83 14.82 14.38
CA ASP A 283 14.91 15.18 13.47
C ASP A 283 14.37 15.90 12.22
N PRO A 284 14.40 17.23 12.17
CA PRO A 284 13.90 17.98 11.03
C PRO A 284 14.68 17.75 9.75
N MET A 285 15.98 17.44 9.85
CA MET A 285 16.80 17.18 8.66
C MET A 285 16.48 15.82 8.08
N GLY A 286 16.34 14.79 8.92
CA GLY A 286 15.86 13.48 8.51
C GLY A 286 14.48 13.57 7.84
N ILE A 287 13.52 14.27 8.44
CA ILE A 287 12.19 14.48 7.85
C ILE A 287 12.29 15.09 6.45
N ILE A 288 13.13 16.14 6.27
CA ILE A 288 13.26 16.83 4.99
C ILE A 288 13.91 15.93 3.93
N SER A 289 14.89 15.12 4.32
CA SER A 289 15.62 14.28 3.38
C SER A 289 14.82 13.05 2.94
N GLU A 290 13.97 12.54 3.82
CA GLU A 290 13.18 11.32 3.57
C GLU A 290 11.85 11.62 2.86
N TYR A 291 11.31 12.85 2.97
CA TYR A 291 10.08 13.26 2.30
C TYR A 291 10.34 13.76 0.88
#